data_bc4c7b9d9e1e80e22193a8f027332d79
#
_entry.id   bc4c7b9d9e1e80e22193a8f027332d79
#
_cell.length_a   1.000
_cell.length_b   1.000
_cell.length_c   1.000
_cell.angle_alpha   90.00
_cell.angle_beta   90.00
_cell.angle_gamma   90.00
#
_symmetry.space_group_name_H-M   'P 1'
#
loop_
_entity.id
_entity.type
_entity.pdbx_description
1 polymer ?
#
loop_
_entity_poly.entity_id
_entity_poly.type
_entity_poly.pdbx_seq_one_letter_code
_entity_poly.pdbx_strand_id
1 'polypeptide(L)'
;MIRAATSLILLLLTAPIGDEAVEVKDFGTVDLGAYECRDIRRSTVIQRVCYDPAQRALLVGLGGHYVRHCGVSATVFEAFSTARSMGQFYARNIAEATPGDRFACQTRRGDRRPQT
;
A
#
# COMPACT_ATOMS: atom_id res chain seq x y z
N MET A 1 39.99 24.02 24.15
CA MET A 1 39.53 23.80 23.84
C MET A 1 38.87 23.08 23.34
N ILE A 2 38.39 22.72 23.19
CA ILE A 2 37.74 22.07 22.73
C ILE A 2 36.91 21.77 22.22
N ARG A 3 36.54 21.54 21.84
CA ARG A 3 35.71 21.32 21.37
C ARG A 3 35.05 20.47 21.02
N ALA A 4 34.62 20.01 21.04
CA ALA A 4 34.12 19.09 20.91
C ALA A 4 32.89 19.02 20.46
N ALA A 5 32.27 19.34 20.35
CA ALA A 5 31.09 19.46 19.98
C ALA A 5 30.83 18.65 18.91
N THR A 6 30.82 18.48 18.23
CA THR A 6 30.60 17.77 17.20
C THR A 6 29.82 16.65 17.24
N SER A 7 29.79 15.94 17.89
CA SER A 7 29.00 14.86 17.85
C SER A 7 27.65 14.91 17.59
N LEU A 8 27.03 15.56 18.04
CA LEU A 8 25.67 15.66 17.92
C LEU A 8 25.21 15.38 16.62
N ILE A 9 25.61 15.79 15.79
CA ILE A 9 25.17 15.66 14.58
C ILE A 9 24.63 14.38 14.26
N LEU A 10 25.20 13.45 14.36
CA LEU A 10 24.71 12.31 14.02
C LEU A 10 23.41 11.98 14.31
N LEU A 11 23.01 12.15 15.25
CA LEU A 11 21.74 11.84 15.64
C LEU A 11 20.82 12.09 14.66
N LEU A 12 20.83 13.01 14.13
CA LEU A 12 19.88 13.40 13.29
C LEU A 12 19.75 12.39 12.31
N LEU A 13 20.57 11.90 11.85
CA LEU A 13 20.47 11.09 10.91
C LEU A 13 19.64 10.01 11.24
N THR A 14 19.51 9.64 12.21
CA THR A 14 18.71 8.61 12.55
C THR A 14 17.36 8.89 12.23
N ALA A 15 17.11 9.83 11.67
CA ALA A 15 15.82 10.19 11.39
C ALA A 15 15.17 9.02 10.87
N PRO A 16 14.10 8.78 11.19
CA PRO A 16 13.35 7.75 10.80
C PRO A 16 12.93 7.72 9.52
N ILE A 17 13.07 7.39 8.79
CA ILE A 17 12.67 7.41 7.59
C ILE A 17 11.70 6.43 7.37
N GLY A 18 11.06 6.26 6.55
CA GLY A 18 10.11 5.34 6.30
C GLY A 18 8.94 5.29 7.10
N ASP A 19 8.70 6.16 7.82
CA ASP A 19 7.53 6.16 8.54
C ASP A 19 6.44 6.84 7.83
N GLU A 20 6.33 6.77 6.59
CA GLU A 20 5.27 7.44 5.88
C GLU A 20 3.96 6.76 6.21
N ALA A 21 2.92 7.49 6.34
CA ALA A 21 1.60 6.93 6.60
C ALA A 21 0.63 7.52 5.61
N VAL A 22 -0.35 6.77 5.18
CA VAL A 22 -1.31 7.29 4.22
C VAL A 22 -2.71 6.95 4.68
N GLU A 23 -3.67 7.69 4.21
CA GLU A 23 -5.04 7.46 4.58
C GLU A 23 -5.62 6.51 3.58
N VAL A 24 -6.18 5.44 4.02
CA VAL A 24 -6.74 4.44 3.15
C VAL A 24 -8.25 4.48 3.26
N LYS A 25 -8.93 4.60 2.15
CA LYS A 25 -10.36 4.67 2.13
C LYS A 25 -11.01 3.58 2.89
N ASP A 26 -11.94 3.90 3.69
CA ASP A 26 -12.69 2.96 4.51
C ASP A 26 -11.83 2.10 5.44
N PHE A 27 -10.64 2.47 5.68
CA PHE A 27 -9.83 1.68 6.56
C PHE A 27 -9.09 2.53 7.60
N GLY A 28 -8.64 3.68 7.22
CA GLY A 28 -7.96 4.55 8.17
C GLY A 28 -6.51 4.73 7.79
N THR A 29 -5.74 5.18 8.70
CA THR A 29 -4.35 5.50 8.43
C THR A 29 -3.49 4.24 8.47
N VAL A 30 -2.65 4.06 7.50
CA VAL A 30 -1.81 2.90 7.44
C VAL A 30 -0.34 3.34 7.37
N ASP A 31 0.50 2.72 8.19
CA ASP A 31 1.88 3.08 8.22
C ASP A 31 2.54 2.21 7.16
N LEU A 32 3.27 2.79 6.26
CA LEU A 32 3.86 2.08 5.17
C LEU A 32 5.20 1.43 5.47
N GLY A 33 5.60 1.40 6.70
CA GLY A 33 6.87 0.82 7.05
C GLY A 33 7.08 -0.61 6.61
N ALA A 34 6.06 -1.41 6.61
CA ALA A 34 6.20 -2.78 6.21
C ALA A 34 5.89 -3.01 4.74
N TYR A 35 5.58 -1.96 4.02
CA TYR A 35 5.19 -2.12 2.63
C TYR A 35 6.33 -1.74 1.69
N GLU A 36 6.30 -2.36 0.54
CA GLU A 36 7.26 -2.02 -0.45
C GLU A 36 6.50 -1.20 -1.42
N CYS A 37 6.80 0.05 -1.59
CA CYS A 37 6.04 0.92 -2.46
C CYS A 37 6.77 1.26 -3.75
N ARG A 38 6.04 1.40 -4.83
CA ARG A 38 6.61 1.77 -6.09
C ARG A 38 5.79 2.87 -6.71
N ASP A 39 6.43 3.91 -7.18
CA ASP A 39 5.71 5.00 -7.82
C ASP A 39 5.50 4.61 -9.25
N ILE A 40 4.31 4.81 -9.74
CA ILE A 40 3.97 4.41 -11.08
C ILE A 40 3.83 5.64 -11.95
N ARG A 41 4.58 5.74 -12.97
CA ARG A 41 4.43 6.84 -13.85
C ARG A 41 3.84 6.47 -15.16
N ARG A 42 3.77 5.27 -15.50
CA ARG A 42 3.18 4.91 -16.78
C ARG A 42 1.69 4.71 -16.78
N SER A 43 1.04 4.96 -15.72
CA SER A 43 -0.39 4.83 -15.69
C SER A 43 -1.00 6.19 -15.39
N THR A 44 -2.13 6.49 -15.99
CA THR A 44 -2.76 7.77 -15.70
C THR A 44 -3.72 7.60 -14.56
N VAL A 45 -4.01 6.38 -14.17
CA VAL A 45 -4.94 6.17 -13.08
C VAL A 45 -4.24 5.78 -11.81
N ILE A 46 -3.25 4.95 -11.87
CA ILE A 46 -2.57 4.48 -10.69
C ILE A 46 -1.29 5.24 -10.49
N GLN A 47 -1.12 5.85 -9.35
CA GLN A 47 0.07 6.61 -9.08
C GLN A 47 1.07 5.92 -8.22
N ARG A 48 0.67 4.97 -7.44
CA ARG A 48 1.58 4.32 -6.55
C ARG A 48 0.99 3.01 -6.09
N VAL A 49 1.79 1.99 -5.89
CA VAL A 49 1.27 0.73 -5.35
C VAL A 49 2.21 0.34 -4.22
N CYS A 50 1.66 -0.16 -3.15
CA CYS A 50 2.44 -0.58 -1.99
C CYS A 50 1.99 -1.97 -1.61
N TYR A 51 2.92 -2.88 -1.45
CA TYR A 51 2.56 -4.27 -1.17
C TYR A 51 3.27 -4.76 0.08
N ASP A 52 2.54 -5.45 0.93
CA ASP A 52 3.10 -6.03 2.12
C ASP A 52 2.99 -7.53 1.93
N PRO A 53 4.06 -8.23 1.63
CA PRO A 53 3.98 -9.65 1.36
C PRO A 53 3.60 -10.48 2.59
N ALA A 54 3.91 -9.99 3.75
CA ALA A 54 3.59 -10.75 4.94
C ALA A 54 2.10 -10.82 5.15
N GLN A 55 1.41 -9.73 4.92
CA GLN A 55 -0.02 -9.73 5.09
C GLN A 55 -0.73 -9.90 3.77
N ARG A 56 -0.01 -9.92 2.68
CA ARG A 56 -0.60 -10.00 1.37
C ARG A 56 -1.57 -8.85 1.15
N ALA A 57 -1.23 -7.72 1.66
CA ALA A 57 -2.07 -6.54 1.53
C ALA A 57 -1.52 -5.62 0.44
N LEU A 58 -2.39 -5.11 -0.39
CA LEU A 58 -1.98 -4.24 -1.47
C LEU A 58 -2.68 -2.92 -1.32
N LEU A 59 -1.96 -1.82 -1.41
CA LEU A 59 -2.56 -0.51 -1.39
C LEU A 59 -2.33 0.09 -2.76
N VAL A 60 -3.38 0.64 -3.35
CA VAL A 60 -3.27 1.23 -4.67
C VAL A 60 -3.66 2.68 -4.58
N GLY A 61 -2.76 3.56 -4.97
CA GLY A 61 -3.04 4.99 -4.92
C GLY A 61 -3.67 5.45 -6.20
N LEU A 62 -4.90 5.89 -6.08
CA LEU A 62 -5.63 6.33 -7.22
C LEU A 62 -6.03 7.77 -7.06
N GLY A 63 -5.37 8.63 -7.76
CA GLY A 63 -5.81 10.01 -7.71
C GLY A 63 -6.05 10.64 -6.38
N GLY A 64 -5.24 10.48 -5.50
CA GLY A 64 -5.43 11.19 -4.26
C GLY A 64 -5.92 10.37 -3.10
N HIS A 65 -6.24 9.16 -3.31
CA HIS A 65 -6.64 8.37 -2.19
C HIS A 65 -6.11 6.97 -2.39
N TYR A 66 -6.04 6.17 -1.36
CA TYR A 66 -5.57 4.83 -1.45
C TYR A 66 -6.68 3.84 -1.16
N VAL A 67 -6.64 2.73 -1.87
CA VAL A 67 -7.63 1.69 -1.67
C VAL A 67 -6.87 0.46 -1.25
N ARG A 68 -7.37 -0.31 -0.31
CA ARG A 68 -6.70 -1.47 0.19
C ARG A 68 -7.34 -2.73 -0.30
N HIS A 69 -6.52 -3.69 -0.72
CA HIS A 69 -7.00 -4.99 -1.13
C HIS A 69 -6.26 -6.03 -0.32
N CYS A 70 -6.91 -7.11 0.00
CA CYS A 70 -6.35 -8.13 0.86
C CYS A 70 -6.27 -9.48 0.16
N GLY A 71 -5.44 -10.34 0.65
CA GLY A 71 -5.33 -11.64 0.03
C GLY A 71 -4.66 -11.64 -1.32
N VAL A 72 -3.85 -10.67 -1.60
CA VAL A 72 -3.22 -10.57 -2.90
C VAL A 72 -1.91 -11.32 -2.84
N SER A 73 -1.75 -12.36 -3.62
CA SER A 73 -0.55 -13.14 -3.56
C SER A 73 0.60 -12.43 -4.27
N ALA A 74 1.79 -12.84 -4.00
CA ALA A 74 2.93 -12.22 -4.65
C ALA A 74 2.84 -12.42 -6.16
N THR A 75 2.29 -13.53 -6.61
CA THR A 75 2.17 -13.77 -8.03
C THR A 75 1.20 -12.77 -8.66
N VAL A 76 0.10 -12.49 -8.01
CA VAL A 76 -0.87 -11.56 -8.56
C VAL A 76 -0.25 -10.15 -8.54
N PHE A 77 0.47 -9.83 -7.47
CA PHE A 77 1.07 -8.52 -7.40
C PHE A 77 2.10 -8.34 -8.50
N GLU A 78 2.87 -9.38 -8.79
CA GLU A 78 3.86 -9.26 -9.80
C GLU A 78 3.19 -9.15 -11.16
N ALA A 79 2.14 -9.86 -11.44
CA ALA A 79 1.44 -9.77 -12.69
C ALA A 79 0.87 -8.35 -12.86
N PHE A 80 0.38 -7.79 -11.78
CA PHE A 80 -0.19 -6.46 -11.82
C PHE A 80 0.95 -5.47 -12.09
N SER A 81 2.07 -5.61 -11.42
CA SER A 81 3.15 -4.66 -11.55
C SER A 81 3.77 -4.67 -12.94
N THR A 82 3.72 -5.79 -13.63
CA THR A 82 4.33 -5.85 -14.93
C THR A 82 3.33 -5.82 -16.07
N ALA A 83 2.06 -5.60 -15.77
CA ALA A 83 1.07 -5.63 -16.80
C ALA A 83 1.28 -4.49 -17.78
N ARG A 84 0.96 -4.68 -19.02
CA ARG A 84 1.15 -3.69 -19.98
C ARG A 84 0.28 -2.56 -19.63
N SER A 85 -0.92 -2.72 -19.20
CA SER A 85 -1.78 -1.66 -18.80
C SER A 85 -2.14 -1.98 -17.37
N MET A 86 -1.52 -1.31 -16.43
CA MET A 86 -1.82 -1.56 -15.03
C MET A 86 -3.24 -1.16 -14.70
N GLY A 87 -3.71 -0.10 -15.30
CA GLY A 87 -5.07 0.34 -15.02
C GLY A 87 -6.10 -0.68 -15.44
N GLN A 88 -5.90 -1.31 -16.57
CA GLN A 88 -6.84 -2.29 -17.01
C GLN A 88 -6.70 -3.56 -16.20
N PHE A 89 -5.50 -3.94 -15.86
CA PHE A 89 -5.32 -5.14 -15.05
C PHE A 89 -6.00 -4.93 -13.72
N TYR A 90 -5.82 -3.76 -13.14
CA TYR A 90 -6.42 -3.46 -11.86
C TYR A 90 -7.93 -3.55 -11.96
N ALA A 91 -8.49 -2.89 -12.91
CA ALA A 91 -9.93 -2.86 -13.06
C ALA A 91 -10.51 -4.24 -13.30
N ARG A 92 -9.92 -5.02 -14.06
CA ARG A 92 -10.45 -6.32 -14.33
C ARG A 92 -10.11 -7.40 -13.37
N ASN A 93 -8.99 -7.37 -12.76
CA ASN A 93 -8.60 -8.45 -11.90
C ASN A 93 -8.53 -8.16 -10.42
N ILE A 94 -8.47 -6.96 -10.05
CA ILE A 94 -8.39 -6.64 -8.63
C ILE A 94 -9.58 -5.84 -8.14
N ALA A 95 -9.79 -4.71 -8.74
CA ALA A 95 -10.87 -3.89 -8.26
C ALA A 95 -12.20 -4.39 -8.66
N GLU A 96 -12.40 -4.98 -9.76
CA GLU A 96 -13.64 -5.36 -10.20
C GLU A 96 -14.11 -6.44 -9.50
N ALA A 97 -14.35 -6.45 -8.54
CA ALA A 97 -14.74 -7.39 -7.80
C ALA A 97 -15.92 -7.90 -8.03
N THR A 98 -16.22 -8.76 -8.13
CA THR A 98 -17.42 -9.18 -8.36
C THR A 98 -17.91 -9.43 -7.10
N PRO A 99 -18.86 -9.91 -6.93
CA PRO A 99 -19.48 -10.08 -5.75
C PRO A 99 -18.59 -10.83 -4.91
N GLY A 100 -18.05 -11.29 -4.62
CA GLY A 100 -17.30 -11.93 -3.75
C GLY A 100 -16.12 -11.22 -3.52
N ASP A 101 -15.82 -10.32 -4.31
CA ASP A 101 -14.73 -9.58 -4.06
C ASP A 101 -13.59 -10.41 -3.62
N ARG A 102 -12.97 -11.18 -4.40
CA ARG A 102 -11.87 -11.89 -4.01
C ARG A 102 -10.84 -11.16 -3.27
N PHE A 103 -10.60 -9.97 -3.44
CA PHE A 103 -9.58 -9.28 -2.71
C PHE A 103 -10.14 -8.25 -1.72
N ALA A 104 -11.31 -8.49 -1.25
CA ALA A 104 -11.90 -7.54 -0.31
C ALA A 104 -11.28 -7.74 1.06
N CYS A 105 -11.08 -6.69 1.77
CA CYS A 105 -10.53 -6.77 3.11
C CYS A 105 -11.67 -6.77 4.09
N GLN A 106 -11.52 -7.46 5.17
CA GLN A 106 -12.54 -7.43 6.16
C GLN A 106 -12.40 -6.22 6.94
N THR A 107 -13.45 -5.65 7.30
CA THR A 107 -13.31 -4.35 7.98
C THR A 107 -12.89 -4.74 9.29
N ARG A 108 -12.26 -3.99 9.90
CA ARG A 108 -11.81 -4.19 11.11
C ARG A 108 -12.80 -4.31 12.03
N ARG A 109 -13.35 -4.27 12.52
CA ARG A 109 -14.20 -4.29 13.48
C ARG A 109 -15.38 -4.77 13.11
N GLY A 110 -15.89 -5.19 13.53
CA GLY A 110 -17.07 -5.49 13.26
C GLY A 110 -17.37 -6.07 12.11
N ASP A 111 -16.97 -6.31 11.61
CA ASP A 111 -17.32 -6.60 10.45
C ASP A 111 -17.56 -7.94 10.38
N ARG A 112 -17.58 -8.56 11.07
CA ARG A 112 -17.82 -9.65 11.00
C ARG A 112 -19.02 -9.90 10.75
N ARG A 113 -19.65 -9.71 10.33
CA ARG A 113 -20.82 -9.77 10.15
C ARG A 113 -21.05 -10.93 9.51
N PRO A 114 -21.56 -11.50 9.78
CA PRO A 114 -21.90 -12.62 9.36
C PRO A 114 -22.26 -12.65 8.08
N GLN A 115 -22.31 -12.55 7.62
CA GLN A 115 -22.66 -12.48 6.58
C GLN A 115 -23.25 -13.39 6.17
N THR A 116 -23.49 -13.82 6.41
CA THR A 116 -24.14 -14.63 5.98
C THR A 116 -24.05 -14.98 5.48
#